data_bfd8342fbca0ce75864855c24c8e75fe
#
_entry.id   bfd8342fbca0ce75864855c24c8e75fe
#
_cell.length_a   1.000
_cell.length_b   1.000
_cell.length_c   1.000
_cell.angle_alpha   90.00
_cell.angle_beta   90.00
_cell.angle_gamma   90.00
#
_symmetry.space_group_name_H-M   'P 1'
#
loop_
_entity.id
_entity.type
_entity.pdbx_description
1 polymer ?
#
loop_
_entity_poly.entity_id
_entity_poly.type
_entity_poly.pdbx_seq_one_letter_code
_entity_poly.pdbx_strand_id
1 'polypeptide(L)'
;MKIAIIGSGISGLSVAHQLRGQADITLYEAGDYFGGHTHTVDVTLPDASGAPVTHGVDTGFLVFNERTYPHLIRLLADLGVETAQSDMSFSVQVPGALGGSGGGRTLEWSGTNLSTVFARRTNLVNPRFLGMLRDLLRFNKLCTRIAQAQADAALMQPLGDFLKQHRFGDAFRDWYFLPMLGCIWSCPTDQMLKFPVATMIRFCHNHGLIQVSNRPQWWTVSGGARHYVDKIVAGIADKR
;
A
#
# COMPACT_ATOMS: atom_id res chain seq x y z
N MET A 1 -30.41 17.21 -14.88
CA MET A 1 -30.06 15.89 -15.47
C MET A 1 -30.12 14.86 -14.35
N LYS A 2 -30.66 13.66 -14.58
CA LYS A 2 -30.62 12.55 -13.61
C LYS A 2 -29.46 11.64 -13.90
N ILE A 3 -28.68 11.31 -12.89
CA ILE A 3 -27.46 10.47 -13.01
C ILE A 3 -27.52 9.37 -11.96
N ALA A 4 -27.38 8.12 -12.39
CA ALA A 4 -27.15 6.97 -11.51
C ALA A 4 -25.64 6.70 -11.40
N ILE A 5 -25.12 6.64 -10.19
CA ILE A 5 -23.74 6.27 -9.90
C ILE A 5 -23.77 4.89 -9.26
N ILE A 6 -23.06 3.93 -9.85
CA ILE A 6 -23.02 2.54 -9.40
C ILE A 6 -21.71 2.29 -8.68
N GLY A 7 -21.79 2.01 -7.38
CA GLY A 7 -20.67 1.78 -6.49
C GLY A 7 -20.20 3.05 -5.76
N SER A 8 -20.06 2.94 -4.46
CA SER A 8 -19.66 4.01 -3.55
C SER A 8 -18.16 4.00 -3.20
N GLY A 9 -17.33 3.35 -3.99
CA GLY A 9 -15.89 3.49 -3.87
C GLY A 9 -15.44 4.91 -4.20
N ILE A 10 -14.14 5.22 -4.02
CA ILE A 10 -13.59 6.57 -4.21
C ILE A 10 -13.93 7.18 -5.58
N SER A 11 -14.01 6.37 -6.64
CA SER A 11 -14.38 6.86 -7.99
C SER A 11 -15.81 7.37 -8.04
N GLY A 12 -16.77 6.55 -7.55
CA GLY A 12 -18.19 6.95 -7.52
C GLY A 12 -18.44 8.14 -6.60
N LEU A 13 -17.84 8.13 -5.41
CA LEU A 13 -17.94 9.24 -4.45
C LEU A 13 -17.33 10.53 -4.99
N SER A 14 -16.20 10.49 -5.68
CA SER A 14 -15.58 11.67 -6.30
C SER A 14 -16.47 12.27 -7.38
N VAL A 15 -17.08 11.44 -8.24
CA VAL A 15 -18.03 11.89 -9.25
C VAL A 15 -19.27 12.52 -8.60
N ALA A 16 -19.83 11.87 -7.58
CA ALA A 16 -20.98 12.38 -6.83
C ALA A 16 -20.66 13.75 -6.21
N HIS A 17 -19.49 13.90 -5.60
CA HIS A 17 -19.06 15.17 -5.00
C HIS A 17 -18.92 16.28 -6.04
N GLN A 18 -18.30 16.01 -7.19
CA GLN A 18 -18.08 17.01 -8.23
C GLN A 18 -19.37 17.44 -8.93
N LEU A 19 -20.34 16.53 -9.09
CA LEU A 19 -21.63 16.81 -9.73
C LEU A 19 -22.70 17.33 -8.75
N ARG A 20 -22.34 17.46 -7.47
CA ARG A 20 -23.24 17.99 -6.44
C ARG A 20 -23.76 19.38 -6.83
N GLY A 21 -25.09 19.55 -6.79
CA GLY A 21 -25.77 20.78 -7.17
C GLY A 21 -25.88 21.01 -8.71
N GLN A 22 -25.29 20.16 -9.54
CA GLN A 22 -25.35 20.24 -11.00
C GLN A 22 -26.29 19.18 -11.60
N ALA A 23 -26.51 18.08 -10.88
CA ALA A 23 -27.34 16.95 -11.32
C ALA A 23 -28.12 16.37 -10.14
N ASP A 24 -29.21 15.71 -10.48
CA ASP A 24 -30.02 14.87 -9.57
C ASP A 24 -29.37 13.49 -9.52
N ILE A 25 -28.66 13.20 -8.43
CA ILE A 25 -27.80 12.02 -8.31
C ILE A 25 -28.49 10.96 -7.46
N THR A 26 -28.54 9.73 -7.97
CA THR A 26 -28.83 8.53 -7.18
C THR A 26 -27.55 7.70 -7.07
N LEU A 27 -27.08 7.45 -5.85
CA LEU A 27 -25.92 6.58 -5.57
C LEU A 27 -26.42 5.18 -5.18
N TYR A 28 -25.93 4.16 -5.90
CA TYR A 28 -26.22 2.74 -5.64
C TYR A 28 -24.97 2.06 -5.08
N GLU A 29 -25.15 1.31 -3.97
CA GLU A 29 -24.12 0.46 -3.37
C GLU A 29 -24.68 -0.95 -3.16
N ALA A 30 -23.90 -1.96 -3.52
CA ALA A 30 -24.30 -3.36 -3.35
C ALA A 30 -23.95 -3.92 -1.96
N GLY A 31 -22.99 -3.31 -1.28
CA GLY A 31 -22.57 -3.68 0.06
C GLY A 31 -23.42 -3.05 1.15
N ASP A 32 -23.12 -3.37 2.37
CA ASP A 32 -23.80 -2.89 3.59
C ASP A 32 -23.21 -1.58 4.14
N TYR A 33 -22.14 -1.07 3.51
CA TYR A 33 -21.53 0.21 3.84
C TYR A 33 -21.07 0.96 2.57
N PHE A 34 -20.97 2.29 2.69
CA PHE A 34 -20.41 3.14 1.64
C PHE A 34 -18.90 3.29 1.81
N GLY A 35 -18.15 3.41 0.69
CA GLY A 35 -16.72 3.69 0.70
C GLY A 35 -15.86 2.69 -0.11
N GLY A 36 -16.38 1.49 -0.37
CA GLY A 36 -15.62 0.45 -1.08
C GLY A 36 -14.38 0.03 -0.29
N HIS A 37 -13.16 0.24 -0.84
CA HIS A 37 -11.91 -0.03 -0.13
C HIS A 37 -11.64 0.94 1.04
N THR A 38 -12.36 2.04 1.16
CA THR A 38 -12.31 2.90 2.35
C THR A 38 -13.23 2.32 3.40
N HIS A 39 -12.64 1.51 4.26
CA HIS A 39 -13.35 0.78 5.31
C HIS A 39 -12.65 0.98 6.65
N THR A 40 -13.28 1.76 7.52
CA THR A 40 -12.80 2.02 8.88
C THR A 40 -13.63 1.24 9.88
N VAL A 41 -12.99 0.46 10.74
CA VAL A 41 -13.61 -0.33 11.80
C VAL A 41 -13.29 0.29 13.15
N ASP A 42 -14.28 0.43 14.00
CA ASP A 42 -14.09 0.93 15.38
C ASP A 42 -13.55 -0.19 16.26
N VAL A 43 -12.41 0.06 16.91
CA VAL A 43 -11.79 -0.84 17.88
C VAL A 43 -11.70 -0.13 19.21
N THR A 44 -12.35 -0.66 20.22
CA THR A 44 -12.31 -0.12 21.59
C THR A 44 -11.30 -0.87 22.43
N LEU A 45 -10.33 -0.15 22.94
CA LEU A 45 -9.26 -0.68 23.80
C LEU A 45 -9.19 0.13 25.10
N PRO A 46 -8.79 -0.47 26.23
CA PRO A 46 -8.55 0.30 27.44
C PRO A 46 -7.29 1.16 27.28
N ASP A 47 -7.35 2.39 27.75
CA ASP A 47 -6.17 3.26 27.89
C ASP A 47 -5.32 2.87 29.11
N ALA A 48 -4.28 3.66 29.43
CA ALA A 48 -3.40 3.42 30.56
C ALA A 48 -4.10 3.51 31.92
N SER A 49 -5.27 4.14 32.01
CA SER A 49 -6.12 4.22 33.21
C SER A 49 -7.16 3.10 33.29
N GLY A 50 -7.30 2.29 32.21
CA GLY A 50 -8.32 1.26 32.09
C GLY A 50 -9.65 1.78 31.50
N ALA A 51 -9.74 3.06 31.11
CA ALA A 51 -10.93 3.61 30.49
C ALA A 51 -11.04 3.17 29.02
N PRO A 52 -12.25 2.86 28.50
CA PRO A 52 -12.42 2.45 27.11
C PRO A 52 -12.21 3.63 26.16
N VAL A 53 -11.30 3.48 25.22
CA VAL A 53 -11.04 4.44 24.14
C VAL A 53 -11.29 3.77 22.79
N THR A 54 -12.11 4.38 21.93
CA THR A 54 -12.42 3.87 20.61
C THR A 54 -11.55 4.53 19.56
N HIS A 55 -10.92 3.70 18.72
CA HIS A 55 -10.08 4.10 17.62
C HIS A 55 -10.68 3.66 16.29
N GLY A 56 -10.74 4.56 15.31
CA GLY A 56 -11.04 4.21 13.93
C GLY A 56 -9.82 3.56 13.26
N VAL A 57 -9.94 2.30 12.88
CA VAL A 57 -8.88 1.52 12.24
C VAL A 57 -9.24 1.27 10.78
N ASP A 58 -8.45 1.81 9.87
CA ASP A 58 -8.62 1.59 8.45
C ASP A 58 -8.12 0.19 8.06
N THR A 59 -8.97 -0.59 7.38
CA THR A 59 -8.69 -1.98 7.00
C THR A 59 -8.43 -2.15 5.50
N GLY A 60 -8.61 -1.10 4.71
CA GLY A 60 -8.38 -1.12 3.26
C GLY A 60 -7.47 0.02 2.82
N PHE A 61 -8.00 1.20 2.55
CA PHE A 61 -7.19 2.37 2.23
C PHE A 61 -6.58 2.97 3.51
N LEU A 62 -5.24 2.99 3.59
CA LEU A 62 -4.51 3.35 4.82
C LEU A 62 -3.79 4.69 4.71
N VAL A 63 -3.04 4.90 3.63
CA VAL A 63 -2.09 6.02 3.52
C VAL A 63 -2.04 6.57 2.10
N PHE A 64 -1.67 7.84 1.98
CA PHE A 64 -1.44 8.52 0.71
C PHE A 64 -0.21 9.43 0.81
N ASN A 65 0.28 9.95 -0.32
CA ASN A 65 1.38 10.90 -0.36
C ASN A 65 1.11 12.01 -1.37
N GLU A 66 1.82 13.11 -1.23
CA GLU A 66 1.62 14.32 -2.05
C GLU A 66 1.98 14.09 -3.53
N ARG A 67 2.90 13.17 -3.78
CA ARG A 67 3.43 12.92 -5.13
C ARG A 67 2.43 12.22 -6.05
N THR A 68 1.67 11.27 -5.52
CA THR A 68 0.82 10.38 -6.32
C THR A 68 -0.67 10.59 -6.12
N TYR A 69 -1.09 11.37 -5.12
CA TYR A 69 -2.50 11.55 -4.76
C TYR A 69 -2.98 13.03 -4.77
N PRO A 70 -2.61 13.87 -5.77
CA PRO A 70 -2.96 15.30 -5.74
C PRO A 70 -4.47 15.55 -5.75
N HIS A 71 -5.24 14.69 -6.43
CA HIS A 71 -6.71 14.82 -6.50
C HIS A 71 -7.38 14.42 -5.18
N LEU A 72 -6.86 13.39 -4.50
CA LEU A 72 -7.36 13.01 -3.17
C LEU A 72 -7.10 14.12 -2.15
N ILE A 73 -5.89 14.68 -2.15
CA ILE A 73 -5.53 15.78 -1.25
C ILE A 73 -6.47 16.98 -1.45
N ARG A 74 -6.76 17.35 -2.71
CA ARG A 74 -7.75 18.40 -3.00
C ARG A 74 -9.13 18.02 -2.47
N LEU A 75 -9.60 16.81 -2.71
CA LEU A 75 -10.89 16.34 -2.22
C LEU A 75 -11.00 16.42 -0.69
N LEU A 76 -9.96 15.97 0.03
CA LEU A 76 -9.93 16.04 1.50
C LEU A 76 -9.95 17.50 1.98
N ALA A 77 -9.21 18.39 1.33
CA ALA A 77 -9.20 19.81 1.63
C ALA A 77 -10.58 20.47 1.38
N ASP A 78 -11.21 20.18 0.23
CA ASP A 78 -12.54 20.69 -0.14
C ASP A 78 -13.62 20.23 0.84
N LEU A 79 -13.46 19.03 1.42
CA LEU A 79 -14.34 18.48 2.43
C LEU A 79 -14.02 18.93 3.86
N GLY A 80 -12.91 19.64 4.08
CA GLY A 80 -12.41 19.97 5.41
C GLY A 80 -12.12 18.73 6.26
N VAL A 81 -11.49 17.71 5.66
CA VAL A 81 -11.09 16.47 6.35
C VAL A 81 -9.66 16.60 6.81
N GLU A 82 -9.43 16.42 8.10
CA GLU A 82 -8.11 16.51 8.70
C GLU A 82 -7.24 15.29 8.34
N THR A 83 -5.95 15.56 8.15
CA THR A 83 -4.96 14.54 7.85
C THR A 83 -3.77 14.63 8.78
N ALA A 84 -3.12 13.52 9.06
CA ALA A 84 -1.95 13.43 9.92
C ALA A 84 -0.77 12.79 9.17
N GLN A 85 0.44 13.18 9.55
CA GLN A 85 1.65 12.51 9.05
C GLN A 85 1.67 11.07 9.51
N SER A 86 2.08 10.19 8.61
CA SER A 86 2.17 8.75 8.85
C SER A 86 3.51 8.22 8.35
N ASP A 87 3.92 7.09 8.92
CA ASP A 87 5.09 6.34 8.49
C ASP A 87 4.65 5.09 7.74
N MET A 88 5.11 4.96 6.49
CA MET A 88 4.95 3.71 5.76
C MET A 88 6.11 2.79 6.09
N SER A 89 5.90 1.85 7.00
CA SER A 89 6.85 0.82 7.37
C SER A 89 6.54 -0.51 6.69
N PHE A 90 7.56 -1.33 6.53
CA PHE A 90 7.44 -2.68 5.99
C PHE A 90 8.31 -3.63 6.82
N SER A 91 7.72 -4.69 7.31
CA SER A 91 8.42 -5.74 8.03
C SER A 91 8.07 -7.12 7.49
N VAL A 92 8.99 -8.06 7.64
CA VAL A 92 8.82 -9.44 7.16
C VAL A 92 9.21 -10.41 8.26
N GLN A 93 8.34 -11.41 8.44
CA GLN A 93 8.61 -12.57 9.26
C GLN A 93 8.43 -13.82 8.41
N VAL A 94 9.47 -14.66 8.35
CA VAL A 94 9.43 -15.94 7.60
C VAL A 94 9.79 -17.08 8.54
N PRO A 95 8.79 -17.81 9.05
CA PRO A 95 9.01 -18.96 9.92
C PRO A 95 9.84 -20.04 9.22
N GLY A 96 10.81 -20.62 9.93
CA GLY A 96 11.63 -21.72 9.41
C GLY A 96 12.67 -21.35 8.34
N ALA A 97 12.76 -20.09 7.91
CA ALA A 97 13.63 -19.67 6.80
C ALA A 97 15.14 -19.90 7.05
N LEU A 98 15.56 -19.97 8.30
CA LEU A 98 16.98 -20.06 8.66
C LEU A 98 17.48 -21.48 8.95
N GLY A 99 16.68 -22.49 8.64
CA GLY A 99 17.03 -23.90 8.85
C GLY A 99 17.23 -24.26 10.33
N GLY A 100 17.35 -25.54 10.64
CA GLY A 100 17.62 -26.05 11.99
C GLY A 100 16.79 -27.30 12.30
N SER A 101 17.34 -28.24 13.07
CA SER A 101 16.61 -29.40 13.59
C SER A 101 15.52 -28.92 14.56
N GLY A 102 14.25 -29.22 14.31
CA GLY A 102 13.14 -28.91 15.23
C GLY A 102 12.34 -27.65 14.88
N GLY A 103 12.18 -27.30 13.59
CA GLY A 103 11.25 -26.27 13.17
C GLY A 103 11.87 -24.98 12.63
N GLY A 104 13.19 -24.90 12.52
CA GLY A 104 13.92 -23.76 11.94
C GLY A 104 13.75 -22.44 12.69
N ARG A 105 14.75 -21.58 12.60
CA ARG A 105 14.65 -20.22 13.18
C ARG A 105 13.93 -19.28 12.21
N THR A 106 13.08 -18.42 12.76
CA THR A 106 12.34 -17.40 12.01
C THR A 106 13.29 -16.29 11.52
N LEU A 107 13.20 -15.94 10.26
CA LEU A 107 13.80 -14.70 9.76
C LEU A 107 12.87 -13.54 10.08
N GLU A 108 13.43 -12.46 10.63
CA GLU A 108 12.70 -11.22 10.96
C GLU A 108 13.56 -10.02 10.59
N TRP A 109 12.94 -9.03 9.94
CA TRP A 109 13.59 -7.76 9.62
C TRP A 109 12.58 -6.71 9.21
N SER A 110 12.96 -5.42 9.28
CA SER A 110 12.15 -4.31 8.78
C SER A 110 13.03 -3.32 7.99
N GLY A 111 12.45 -2.71 6.98
CA GLY A 111 13.13 -1.77 6.08
C GLY A 111 13.17 -0.33 6.58
N THR A 112 12.84 -0.02 7.83
CA THR A 112 12.74 1.34 8.34
C THR A 112 14.12 2.01 8.47
N ASN A 113 15.10 1.31 9.08
CA ASN A 113 16.46 1.79 9.26
C ASN A 113 17.43 0.61 9.45
N LEU A 114 18.75 0.89 9.52
CA LEU A 114 19.75 -0.16 9.67
C LEU A 114 19.59 -0.97 10.97
N SER A 115 19.14 -0.37 12.06
CA SER A 115 18.90 -1.09 13.31
C SER A 115 17.77 -2.12 13.14
N THR A 116 16.71 -1.77 12.44
CA THR A 116 15.58 -2.68 12.20
C THR A 116 15.84 -3.70 11.10
N VAL A 117 16.67 -3.39 10.10
CA VAL A 117 17.17 -4.37 9.11
C VAL A 117 17.95 -5.47 9.82
N PHE A 118 18.75 -5.13 10.80
CA PHE A 118 19.56 -6.04 11.61
C PHE A 118 19.02 -6.24 13.03
N ALA A 119 17.72 -6.07 13.24
CA ALA A 119 17.07 -6.31 14.54
C ALA A 119 17.41 -7.70 15.07
N ARG A 120 17.47 -8.67 14.21
CA ARG A 120 18.04 -9.97 14.51
C ARG A 120 19.53 -9.96 14.15
N ARG A 121 20.41 -9.89 15.16
CA ARG A 121 21.86 -9.76 14.95
C ARG A 121 22.48 -10.88 14.11
N THR A 122 21.88 -12.08 14.10
CA THR A 122 22.28 -13.19 13.24
C THR A 122 22.16 -12.88 11.74
N ASN A 123 21.35 -11.89 11.35
CA ASN A 123 21.24 -11.46 9.96
C ASN A 123 22.54 -10.81 9.46
N LEU A 124 23.36 -10.23 10.34
CA LEU A 124 24.67 -9.64 9.98
C LEU A 124 25.66 -10.65 9.38
N VAL A 125 25.54 -11.90 9.77
CA VAL A 125 26.46 -12.98 9.34
C VAL A 125 25.74 -14.02 8.45
N ASN A 126 24.52 -13.75 8.04
CA ASN A 126 23.75 -14.63 7.17
C ASN A 126 24.01 -14.28 5.68
N PRO A 127 24.75 -15.12 4.91
CA PRO A 127 25.10 -14.81 3.53
C PRO A 127 23.87 -14.71 2.62
N ARG A 128 22.80 -15.49 2.86
CA ARG A 128 21.54 -15.39 2.10
C ARG A 128 20.82 -14.07 2.35
N PHE A 129 20.81 -13.60 3.61
CA PHE A 129 20.22 -12.30 3.95
C PHE A 129 21.02 -11.13 3.34
N LEU A 130 22.35 -11.17 3.43
CA LEU A 130 23.22 -10.17 2.81
C LEU A 130 23.08 -10.18 1.27
N GLY A 131 22.93 -11.37 0.68
CA GLY A 131 22.62 -11.52 -0.75
C GLY A 131 21.29 -10.88 -1.12
N MET A 132 20.26 -11.05 -0.30
CA MET A 132 18.96 -10.39 -0.45
C MET A 132 19.11 -8.85 -0.45
N LEU A 133 19.84 -8.29 0.51
CA LEU A 133 20.06 -6.83 0.57
C LEU A 133 20.83 -6.30 -0.64
N ARG A 134 21.84 -7.04 -1.11
CA ARG A 134 22.57 -6.69 -2.35
C ARG A 134 21.62 -6.68 -3.55
N ASP A 135 20.78 -7.69 -3.67
CA ASP A 135 19.82 -7.81 -4.77
C ASP A 135 18.72 -6.73 -4.69
N LEU A 136 18.29 -6.34 -3.49
CA LEU A 136 17.41 -5.20 -3.27
C LEU A 136 18.00 -3.91 -3.84
N LEU A 137 19.25 -3.60 -3.53
CA LEU A 137 19.90 -2.39 -4.05
C LEU A 137 20.09 -2.46 -5.57
N ARG A 138 20.44 -3.64 -6.11
CA ARG A 138 20.53 -3.85 -7.57
C ARG A 138 19.18 -3.63 -8.25
N PHE A 139 18.12 -4.20 -7.70
CA PHE A 139 16.74 -4.06 -8.20
C PHE A 139 16.33 -2.60 -8.24
N ASN A 140 16.49 -1.89 -7.11
CA ASN A 140 16.15 -0.48 -7.02
C ASN A 140 16.87 0.35 -8.07
N LYS A 141 18.20 0.15 -8.24
CA LYS A 141 18.99 0.85 -9.25
C LYS A 141 18.57 0.51 -10.68
N LEU A 142 18.28 -0.76 -10.97
CA LEU A 142 17.84 -1.20 -12.29
C LEU A 142 16.47 -0.61 -12.64
N CYS A 143 15.49 -0.78 -11.75
CA CYS A 143 14.13 -0.33 -11.98
C CYS A 143 14.00 1.20 -12.04
N THR A 144 14.79 1.93 -11.24
CA THR A 144 14.85 3.40 -11.34
C THR A 144 15.37 3.84 -12.71
N ARG A 145 16.43 3.22 -13.23
CA ARG A 145 16.94 3.53 -14.57
C ARG A 145 15.93 3.24 -15.68
N ILE A 146 15.25 2.10 -15.58
CA ILE A 146 14.22 1.71 -16.55
C ILE A 146 13.06 2.72 -16.54
N ALA A 147 12.58 3.10 -15.36
CA ALA A 147 11.48 4.06 -15.22
C ALA A 147 11.87 5.45 -15.74
N GLN A 148 13.08 5.93 -15.42
CA GLN A 148 13.59 7.23 -15.89
C GLN A 148 13.80 7.28 -17.41
N ALA A 149 14.20 6.16 -18.01
CA ALA A 149 14.33 6.04 -19.47
C ALA A 149 12.98 5.84 -20.19
N GLN A 150 11.86 5.79 -19.45
CA GLN A 150 10.53 5.43 -19.97
C GLN A 150 10.50 4.11 -20.76
N ALA A 151 11.46 3.23 -20.47
CA ALA A 151 11.62 1.94 -21.14
C ALA A 151 10.73 0.84 -20.55
N ASP A 152 10.04 1.13 -19.46
CA ASP A 152 9.13 0.21 -18.77
C ASP A 152 7.94 -0.21 -19.63
N ALA A 153 7.47 0.66 -20.53
CA ALA A 153 6.35 0.36 -21.43
C ALA A 153 6.65 -0.83 -22.39
N ALA A 154 7.91 -1.08 -22.69
CA ALA A 154 8.33 -2.22 -23.51
C ALA A 154 8.44 -3.53 -22.73
N LEU A 155 8.40 -3.48 -21.40
CA LEU A 155 8.62 -4.63 -20.52
C LEU A 155 7.29 -5.33 -20.17
N MET A 156 6.64 -5.93 -21.15
CA MET A 156 5.41 -6.70 -20.96
C MET A 156 5.62 -8.12 -20.46
N GLN A 157 6.90 -8.54 -20.28
CA GLN A 157 7.22 -9.87 -19.77
C GLN A 157 6.73 -10.06 -18.33
N PRO A 158 6.43 -11.32 -17.93
CA PRO A 158 6.09 -11.64 -16.56
C PRO A 158 7.22 -11.29 -15.59
N LEU A 159 6.84 -10.83 -14.39
CA LEU A 159 7.77 -10.48 -13.33
C LEU A 159 8.75 -11.63 -12.99
N GLY A 160 8.23 -12.87 -12.93
CA GLY A 160 9.06 -14.05 -12.67
C GLY A 160 10.19 -14.25 -13.68
N ASP A 161 9.92 -13.99 -14.96
CA ASP A 161 10.92 -14.11 -16.02
C ASP A 161 11.95 -12.97 -15.97
N PHE A 162 11.49 -11.76 -15.64
CA PHE A 162 12.39 -10.62 -15.41
C PHE A 162 13.37 -10.90 -14.25
N LEU A 163 12.89 -11.43 -13.12
CA LEU A 163 13.74 -11.77 -11.99
C LEU A 163 14.79 -12.83 -12.37
N LYS A 164 14.41 -13.87 -13.13
CA LYS A 164 15.32 -14.91 -13.63
C LYS A 164 16.34 -14.34 -14.60
N GLN A 165 15.89 -13.57 -15.60
CA GLN A 165 16.74 -12.94 -16.60
C GLN A 165 17.85 -12.09 -15.97
N HIS A 166 17.51 -11.33 -14.94
CA HIS A 166 18.42 -10.48 -14.20
C HIS A 166 19.13 -11.20 -13.04
N ARG A 167 18.95 -12.52 -12.89
CA ARG A 167 19.61 -13.35 -11.86
C ARG A 167 19.42 -12.82 -10.44
N PHE A 168 18.19 -12.47 -10.10
CA PHE A 168 17.82 -12.17 -8.70
C PHE A 168 17.64 -13.47 -7.92
N GLY A 169 18.20 -13.53 -6.70
CA GLY A 169 18.17 -14.73 -5.88
C GLY A 169 16.82 -15.00 -5.23
N ASP A 170 16.57 -16.25 -4.84
CA ASP A 170 15.33 -16.67 -4.18
C ASP A 170 15.10 -15.92 -2.87
N ALA A 171 16.17 -15.64 -2.10
CA ALA A 171 16.05 -14.86 -0.86
C ALA A 171 15.51 -13.45 -1.12
N PHE A 172 15.91 -12.78 -2.21
CA PHE A 172 15.36 -11.50 -2.60
C PHE A 172 13.88 -11.63 -2.96
N ARG A 173 13.53 -12.63 -3.78
CA ARG A 173 12.15 -12.89 -4.20
C ARG A 173 11.24 -13.18 -3.01
N ASP A 174 11.62 -14.13 -2.13
CA ASP A 174 10.73 -14.71 -1.14
C ASP A 174 10.75 -14.01 0.22
N TRP A 175 11.86 -13.33 0.58
CA TRP A 175 12.01 -12.69 1.88
C TRP A 175 11.84 -11.16 1.83
N TYR A 176 11.72 -10.59 0.64
CA TYR A 176 11.49 -9.16 0.47
C TYR A 176 10.41 -8.88 -0.56
N PHE A 177 10.65 -9.28 -1.82
CA PHE A 177 9.93 -8.70 -2.95
C PHE A 177 8.47 -9.16 -3.01
N LEU A 178 8.20 -10.47 -2.99
CA LEU A 178 6.84 -11.00 -2.99
C LEU A 178 6.04 -10.63 -1.74
N PRO A 179 6.60 -10.67 -0.50
CA PRO A 179 5.91 -10.13 0.67
C PRO A 179 5.53 -8.67 0.54
N MET A 180 6.42 -7.82 0.04
CA MET A 180 6.13 -6.39 -0.19
C MET A 180 4.98 -6.21 -1.18
N LEU A 181 5.00 -6.94 -2.29
CA LEU A 181 3.94 -6.88 -3.29
C LEU A 181 2.63 -7.41 -2.75
N GLY A 182 2.66 -8.49 -1.97
CA GLY A 182 1.50 -9.07 -1.32
C GLY A 182 0.77 -8.08 -0.41
N CYS A 183 1.52 -7.27 0.34
CA CYS A 183 0.95 -6.19 1.16
C CYS A 183 0.27 -5.10 0.33
N ILE A 184 0.78 -4.82 -0.88
CA ILE A 184 0.27 -3.73 -1.73
C ILE A 184 -0.99 -4.16 -2.49
N TRP A 185 -0.99 -5.36 -3.08
CA TRP A 185 -2.07 -5.80 -3.96
C TRP A 185 -3.01 -6.84 -3.36
N SER A 186 -2.78 -7.27 -2.13
CA SER A 186 -3.60 -8.30 -1.45
C SER A 186 -3.87 -9.53 -2.34
N CYS A 187 -2.86 -9.94 -3.10
CA CYS A 187 -2.94 -10.97 -4.11
C CYS A 187 -1.98 -12.12 -3.80
N PRO A 188 -2.33 -13.38 -4.09
CA PRO A 188 -1.43 -14.52 -3.91
C PRO A 188 -0.10 -14.34 -4.65
N THR A 189 0.99 -14.70 -3.99
CA THR A 189 2.35 -14.43 -4.48
C THR A 189 2.70 -15.13 -5.80
N ASP A 190 2.11 -16.29 -6.06
CA ASP A 190 2.25 -17.03 -7.32
C ASP A 190 1.63 -16.30 -8.52
N GLN A 191 0.52 -15.60 -8.28
CA GLN A 191 -0.13 -14.77 -9.30
C GLN A 191 0.69 -13.52 -9.62
N MET A 192 1.34 -12.93 -8.61
CA MET A 192 2.18 -11.74 -8.80
C MET A 192 3.35 -11.98 -9.74
N LEU A 193 3.92 -13.18 -9.76
CA LEU A 193 5.00 -13.52 -10.68
C LEU A 193 4.57 -13.48 -12.15
N LYS A 194 3.27 -13.53 -12.43
CA LYS A 194 2.69 -13.43 -13.78
C LYS A 194 2.38 -12.00 -14.21
N PHE A 195 2.43 -11.02 -13.30
CA PHE A 195 2.15 -9.62 -13.63
C PHE A 195 3.22 -9.06 -14.57
N PRO A 196 2.82 -8.16 -15.50
CA PRO A 196 3.78 -7.43 -16.33
C PRO A 196 4.74 -6.62 -15.46
N VAL A 197 6.04 -6.77 -15.68
CA VAL A 197 7.05 -6.08 -14.89
C VAL A 197 6.97 -4.55 -15.05
N ALA A 198 6.52 -4.06 -16.20
CA ALA A 198 6.30 -2.63 -16.43
C ALA A 198 5.35 -2.00 -15.41
N THR A 199 4.22 -2.65 -15.14
CA THR A 199 3.24 -2.20 -14.14
C THR A 199 3.89 -2.07 -12.76
N MET A 200 4.68 -3.07 -12.39
CA MET A 200 5.39 -3.14 -11.12
C MET A 200 6.42 -2.02 -10.98
N ILE A 201 7.28 -1.85 -11.99
CA ILE A 201 8.33 -0.81 -11.99
C ILE A 201 7.71 0.57 -11.89
N ARG A 202 6.68 0.86 -12.70
CA ARG A 202 5.99 2.15 -12.72
C ARG A 202 5.35 2.46 -11.37
N PHE A 203 4.64 1.49 -10.80
CA PHE A 203 4.03 1.63 -9.48
C PHE A 203 5.07 1.91 -8.40
N CYS A 204 6.09 1.05 -8.29
CA CYS A 204 7.13 1.19 -7.26
C CYS A 204 7.91 2.50 -7.40
N HIS A 205 8.20 2.93 -8.63
CA HIS A 205 8.88 4.20 -8.90
C HIS A 205 8.00 5.39 -8.48
N ASN A 206 6.74 5.43 -8.88
CA ASN A 206 5.83 6.54 -8.60
C ASN A 206 5.59 6.70 -7.09
N HIS A 207 5.47 5.59 -6.37
CA HIS A 207 5.24 5.59 -4.92
C HIS A 207 6.53 5.70 -4.08
N GLY A 208 7.71 5.83 -4.71
CA GLY A 208 8.99 5.95 -4.02
C GLY A 208 9.44 4.68 -3.29
N LEU A 209 8.88 3.51 -3.62
CA LEU A 209 9.16 2.24 -2.95
C LEU A 209 10.54 1.66 -3.29
N ILE A 210 11.10 2.03 -4.45
CA ILE A 210 12.45 1.65 -4.88
C ILE A 210 13.50 2.72 -4.54
N GLN A 211 13.18 3.65 -3.65
CA GLN A 211 14.09 4.67 -3.15
C GLN A 211 14.52 4.34 -1.73
N VAL A 212 15.83 4.44 -1.48
CA VAL A 212 16.41 4.26 -0.13
C VAL A 212 16.38 5.59 0.64
N SER A 213 16.55 6.71 -0.07
CA SER A 213 16.54 8.08 0.47
C SER A 213 15.53 8.94 -0.29
N ASN A 214 15.18 10.11 0.26
CA ASN A 214 14.21 11.03 -0.33
C ASN A 214 12.85 10.38 -0.61
N ARG A 215 12.41 9.53 0.30
CA ARG A 215 11.07 8.92 0.25
C ARG A 215 10.02 10.01 0.43
N PRO A 216 8.85 9.92 -0.25
CA PRO A 216 7.75 10.85 -0.02
C PRO A 216 7.27 10.78 1.43
N GLN A 217 6.82 11.90 1.98
CA GLN A 217 6.07 11.90 3.23
C GLN A 217 4.73 11.23 2.99
N TRP A 218 4.38 10.30 3.88
CA TRP A 218 3.08 9.65 3.87
C TRP A 218 2.13 10.33 4.85
N TRP A 219 0.86 10.28 4.54
CA TRP A 219 -0.22 10.87 5.30
C TRP A 219 -1.35 9.85 5.46
N THR A 220 -2.15 10.02 6.51
CA THR A 220 -3.39 9.28 6.73
C THR A 220 -4.52 10.24 7.08
N VAL A 221 -5.76 9.78 7.03
CA VAL A 221 -6.91 10.57 7.48
C VAL A 221 -7.02 10.45 9.00
N SER A 222 -7.06 11.58 9.69
CA SER A 222 -7.20 11.62 11.15
C SER A 222 -8.51 10.97 11.59
N GLY A 223 -8.46 9.99 12.48
CA GLY A 223 -9.63 9.27 13.00
C GLY A 223 -10.26 8.25 12.05
N GLY A 224 -9.65 8.01 10.88
CA GLY A 224 -10.07 7.02 9.89
C GLY A 224 -10.66 7.62 8.62
N ALA A 225 -10.42 6.92 7.52
CA ALA A 225 -10.76 7.38 6.17
C ALA A 225 -12.28 7.49 5.92
N ARG A 226 -13.11 6.82 6.71
CA ARG A 226 -14.59 6.96 6.62
C ARG A 226 -15.06 8.42 6.71
N HIS A 227 -14.32 9.32 7.36
CA HIS A 227 -14.74 10.71 7.52
C HIS A 227 -14.97 11.44 6.20
N TYR A 228 -14.17 11.19 5.16
CA TYR A 228 -14.46 11.79 3.86
C TYR A 228 -15.65 11.12 3.16
N VAL A 229 -15.83 9.81 3.37
CA VAL A 229 -16.97 9.06 2.83
C VAL A 229 -18.27 9.63 3.39
N ASP A 230 -18.36 9.75 4.71
CA ASP A 230 -19.54 10.26 5.42
C ASP A 230 -19.90 11.67 4.95
N LYS A 231 -18.90 12.55 4.81
CA LYS A 231 -19.13 13.93 4.34
C LYS A 231 -19.66 13.99 2.91
N ILE A 232 -19.20 13.12 2.01
CA ILE A 232 -19.72 13.07 0.65
C ILE A 232 -21.13 12.49 0.64
N VAL A 233 -21.33 11.35 1.32
CA VAL A 233 -22.61 10.64 1.37
C VAL A 233 -23.71 11.49 2.03
N ALA A 234 -23.37 12.27 3.05
CA ALA A 234 -24.32 13.21 3.67
C ALA A 234 -24.85 14.27 2.68
N GLY A 235 -24.09 14.62 1.67
CA GLY A 235 -24.49 15.56 0.62
C GLY A 235 -25.32 14.95 -0.51
N ILE A 236 -25.57 13.63 -0.53
CA ILE A 236 -26.35 12.93 -1.56
C ILE A 236 -27.75 12.65 -1.04
N ALA A 237 -28.77 13.18 -1.74
CA ALA A 237 -30.16 13.05 -1.32
C ALA A 237 -30.73 11.64 -1.49
N ASP A 238 -30.44 10.98 -2.64
CA ASP A 238 -30.92 9.63 -2.96
C ASP A 238 -29.77 8.63 -3.01
N LYS A 239 -29.78 7.68 -2.09
CA LYS A 239 -28.79 6.62 -1.94
C LYS A 239 -29.46 5.29 -1.59
N ARG A 240 -29.08 4.23 -2.29
CA ARG A 240 -29.73 2.91 -2.23
C ARG A 240 -28.72 1.78 -2.19
#